data_25d444dd3544d2ed64a63b504be9279f
#
_entry.id   25d444dd3544d2ed64a63b504be9279f
#
_cell.length_a   1.000
_cell.length_b   1.000
_cell.length_c   1.000
_cell.angle_alpha   90.00
_cell.angle_beta   90.00
_cell.angle_gamma   90.00
#
_symmetry.space_group_name_H-M   'P 1'
#
loop_
_entity.id
_entity.type
_entity.pdbx_description
1 polymer ?
#
loop_
_entity_poly.entity_id
_entity_poly.type
_entity_poly.pdbx_seq_one_letter_code
_entity_poly.pdbx_strand_id
1 'polypeptide(L)'
;WTLIRECLCPVLLVKEAAQRDVLKVLAAVDITAKKESYSRLNQNILNFSKQILDTRGSNAEVHVINAFQDVRAFPDREELVRDSGVESDNIHIRLGNPEDVIVDQARSLDVSLVVLGNSTRSGLAAALLGNTVEKVLDKLDCDVLSMP
;
A
#
# COMPACT_ATOMS: atom_id res chain seq x y z
N TRP A 1 14.60 11.20 -0.95
CA TRP A 1 13.76 11.01 0.25
C TRP A 1 13.00 12.29 0.63
N THR A 2 13.64 13.45 0.55
CA THR A 2 13.00 14.75 0.79
C THR A 2 11.79 14.97 -0.13
N LEU A 3 11.92 14.64 -1.41
CA LEU A 3 10.83 14.76 -2.38
C LEU A 3 9.60 13.93 -1.96
N ILE A 4 9.80 12.69 -1.53
CA ILE A 4 8.69 11.83 -1.07
C ILE A 4 8.03 12.41 0.18
N ARG A 5 8.80 12.97 1.09
CA ARG A 5 8.30 13.55 2.33
C ARG A 5 7.53 14.86 2.14
N GLU A 6 7.96 15.70 1.23
CA GLU A 6 7.47 17.08 1.12
C GLU A 6 6.51 17.30 -0.04
N CYS A 7 6.47 16.39 -1.00
CA CYS A 7 5.59 16.51 -2.15
C CYS A 7 4.12 16.29 -1.77
N LEU A 8 3.27 17.21 -2.20
CA LEU A 8 1.81 17.14 -2.00
C LEU A 8 1.09 16.38 -3.11
N CYS A 9 1.83 15.81 -4.03
CA CYS A 9 1.31 14.97 -5.10
C CYS A 9 1.88 13.56 -5.01
N PRO A 10 1.25 12.56 -5.64
CA PRO A 10 1.80 11.22 -5.73
C PRO A 10 3.18 11.23 -6.39
N VAL A 11 4.10 10.44 -5.83
CA VAL A 11 5.48 10.28 -6.34
C VAL A 11 5.70 8.83 -6.72
N LEU A 12 5.97 8.58 -8.00
CA LEU A 12 6.32 7.26 -8.50
C LEU A 12 7.85 7.09 -8.53
N LEU A 13 8.33 6.12 -7.79
CA LEU A 13 9.71 5.64 -7.85
C LEU A 13 9.77 4.47 -8.80
N VAL A 14 10.40 4.69 -9.95
CA VAL A 14 10.60 3.65 -10.95
C VAL A 14 11.92 2.94 -10.64
N LYS A 15 11.85 1.64 -10.43
CA LYS A 15 13.00 0.75 -10.37
C LYS A 15 13.04 -0.07 -11.65
N GLU A 16 14.17 -0.66 -11.98
CA GLU A 16 14.29 -1.52 -13.16
C GLU A 16 13.46 -2.79 -12.99
N ALA A 17 12.16 -2.67 -13.19
CA ALA A 17 11.28 -3.81 -13.27
C ALA A 17 11.17 -4.31 -14.70
N ALA A 18 11.21 -5.61 -14.92
CA ALA A 18 10.94 -6.21 -16.23
C ALA A 18 9.53 -5.83 -16.68
N GLN A 19 9.38 -5.55 -17.97
CA GLN A 19 8.07 -5.31 -18.57
C GLN A 19 7.19 -6.55 -18.36
N ARG A 20 5.98 -6.35 -17.81
CA ARG A 20 5.04 -7.43 -17.52
C ARG A 20 3.74 -7.21 -18.27
N ASP A 21 3.14 -8.29 -18.77
CA ASP A 21 1.87 -8.25 -19.47
C ASP A 21 0.72 -7.89 -18.49
N VAL A 22 0.81 -8.33 -17.25
CA VAL A 22 -0.14 -8.03 -16.18
C VAL A 22 0.50 -7.14 -15.14
N LEU A 23 -0.13 -5.99 -14.85
CA LEU A 23 0.25 -5.10 -13.76
C LEU A 23 -0.23 -5.70 -12.44
N LYS A 24 0.69 -6.21 -11.64
CA LYS A 24 0.40 -6.74 -10.30
C LYS A 24 0.71 -5.70 -9.24
N VAL A 25 -0.30 -5.27 -8.51
CA VAL A 25 -0.23 -4.17 -7.54
C VAL A 25 -0.51 -4.68 -6.13
N LEU A 26 0.26 -4.20 -5.16
CA LEU A 26 -0.01 -4.34 -3.73
C LEU A 26 -0.27 -2.96 -3.12
N ALA A 27 -1.49 -2.71 -2.69
CA ALA A 27 -1.89 -1.48 -2.01
C ALA A 27 -1.87 -1.68 -0.49
N ALA A 28 -1.04 -0.92 0.21
CA ALA A 28 -0.90 -1.00 1.66
C ALA A 28 -1.74 0.08 2.35
N VAL A 29 -2.65 -0.35 3.22
CA VAL A 29 -3.55 0.52 4.00
C VAL A 29 -3.53 0.13 5.48
N ASP A 30 -4.04 1.03 6.33
CA ASP A 30 -4.32 0.75 7.74
C ASP A 30 -5.67 1.33 8.12
N ILE A 31 -6.72 0.51 7.99
CA ILE A 31 -8.09 0.91 8.32
C ILE A 31 -8.38 0.92 9.82
N THR A 32 -7.46 0.41 10.65
CA THR A 32 -7.60 0.46 12.12
C THR A 32 -7.18 1.80 12.70
N ALA A 33 -6.48 2.61 11.93
CA ALA A 33 -6.05 3.94 12.34
C ALA A 33 -7.25 4.91 12.39
N LYS A 34 -7.52 5.44 13.58
CA LYS A 34 -8.74 6.23 13.87
C LYS A 34 -8.66 7.71 13.46
N LYS A 35 -7.52 8.19 12.98
CA LYS A 35 -7.38 9.60 12.59
C LYS A 35 -7.99 9.86 11.22
N GLU A 36 -8.74 10.95 11.07
CA GLU A 36 -9.39 11.35 9.81
C GLU A 36 -8.41 11.44 8.62
N SER A 37 -7.20 11.93 8.87
CA SER A 37 -6.15 12.02 7.86
C SER A 37 -5.74 10.65 7.29
N TYR A 38 -5.76 9.60 8.12
CA TYR A 38 -5.52 8.22 7.65
C TYR A 38 -6.68 7.67 6.85
N SER A 39 -7.89 7.93 7.31
CA SER A 39 -9.08 7.52 6.58
C SER A 39 -9.08 8.07 5.16
N ARG A 40 -8.73 9.34 5.00
CA ARG A 40 -8.60 9.98 3.68
C ARG A 40 -7.49 9.37 2.84
N LEU A 41 -6.33 9.14 3.44
CA LEU A 41 -5.20 8.52 2.76
C LEU A 41 -5.51 7.09 2.31
N ASN A 42 -6.08 6.28 3.19
CA ASN A 42 -6.53 4.94 2.87
C ASN A 42 -7.55 4.95 1.73
N GLN A 43 -8.51 5.86 1.78
CA GLN A 43 -9.51 6.01 0.73
C GLN A 43 -8.88 6.38 -0.62
N ASN A 44 -7.89 7.27 -0.64
CA ASN A 44 -7.17 7.62 -1.86
C ASN A 44 -6.43 6.41 -2.45
N ILE A 45 -5.77 5.62 -1.62
CA ILE A 45 -5.06 4.40 -2.03
C ILE A 45 -6.04 3.36 -2.60
N LEU A 46 -7.16 3.12 -1.91
CA LEU A 46 -8.17 2.17 -2.35
C LEU A 46 -8.88 2.62 -3.63
N ASN A 47 -9.18 3.91 -3.76
CA ASN A 47 -9.75 4.48 -4.99
C ASN A 47 -8.79 4.35 -6.17
N PHE A 48 -7.51 4.59 -5.97
CA PHE A 48 -6.49 4.38 -6.99
C PHE A 48 -6.43 2.92 -7.45
N SER A 49 -6.46 2.00 -6.50
CA SER A 49 -6.49 0.55 -6.79
C SER A 49 -7.71 0.16 -7.61
N LYS A 50 -8.89 0.70 -7.27
CA LYS A 50 -10.11 0.50 -8.02
C LYS A 50 -10.04 1.06 -9.43
N GLN A 51 -9.47 2.25 -9.61
CA GLN A 51 -9.25 2.84 -10.93
C GLN A 51 -8.34 1.98 -11.82
N ILE A 52 -7.32 1.34 -11.24
CA ILE A 52 -6.46 0.41 -11.98
C ILE A 52 -7.27 -0.77 -12.51
N LEU A 53 -8.10 -1.39 -11.66
CA LEU A 53 -8.97 -2.49 -12.07
C LEU A 53 -9.96 -2.08 -13.16
N ASP A 54 -10.60 -0.94 -13.00
CA ASP A 54 -11.60 -0.43 -13.94
C ASP A 54 -10.97 -0.09 -15.31
N THR A 55 -9.73 0.40 -15.30
CA THR A 55 -9.04 0.85 -16.53
C THR A 55 -8.35 -0.29 -17.27
N ARG A 56 -7.76 -1.25 -16.56
CA ARG A 56 -6.94 -2.30 -17.13
C ARG A 56 -7.63 -3.67 -17.20
N GLY A 57 -8.70 -3.87 -16.45
CA GLY A 57 -9.46 -5.12 -16.44
C GLY A 57 -8.55 -6.33 -16.17
N SER A 58 -8.59 -7.32 -17.05
CA SER A 58 -7.79 -8.57 -16.93
C SER A 58 -6.27 -8.38 -17.03
N ASN A 59 -5.81 -7.19 -17.43
CA ASN A 59 -4.38 -6.85 -17.49
C ASN A 59 -3.85 -6.24 -16.19
N ALA A 60 -4.64 -6.27 -15.12
CA ALA A 60 -4.22 -5.87 -13.79
C ALA A 60 -4.70 -6.88 -12.74
N GLU A 61 -3.85 -7.13 -11.76
CA GLU A 61 -4.17 -7.89 -10.56
C GLU A 61 -3.84 -7.01 -9.35
N VAL A 62 -4.85 -6.69 -8.55
CA VAL A 62 -4.69 -5.82 -7.39
C VAL A 62 -4.91 -6.61 -6.11
N HIS A 63 -3.95 -6.50 -5.21
CA HIS A 63 -4.00 -7.00 -3.85
C HIS A 63 -3.99 -5.83 -2.88
N VAL A 64 -4.64 -6.02 -1.74
CA VAL A 64 -4.65 -5.07 -0.62
C VAL A 64 -4.05 -5.73 0.60
N ILE A 65 -3.17 -5.03 1.30
CA ILE A 65 -2.59 -5.49 2.56
C ILE A 65 -2.87 -4.50 3.68
N ASN A 66 -3.32 -5.02 4.81
CA ASN A 66 -3.39 -4.30 6.08
C ASN A 66 -2.56 -5.04 7.12
N ALA A 67 -1.41 -4.49 7.47
CA ALA A 67 -0.62 -4.96 8.59
C ALA A 67 -1.18 -4.40 9.89
N PHE A 68 -1.20 -5.19 10.95
CA PHE A 68 -1.63 -4.77 12.28
C PHE A 68 -0.72 -5.35 13.36
N GLN A 69 -0.62 -4.65 14.49
CA GLN A 69 0.22 -5.07 15.62
C GLN A 69 -0.59 -5.36 16.89
N ASP A 70 -1.76 -4.73 17.04
CA ASP A 70 -2.66 -4.98 18.17
C ASP A 70 -3.75 -5.98 17.76
N VAL A 71 -3.69 -7.17 18.31
CA VAL A 71 -4.68 -8.25 18.07
C VAL A 71 -6.11 -7.87 18.46
N ARG A 72 -6.26 -6.84 19.31
CA ARG A 72 -7.58 -6.32 19.71
C ARG A 72 -8.20 -5.38 18.66
N ALA A 73 -7.39 -4.90 17.73
CA ALA A 73 -7.78 -4.01 16.65
C ALA A 73 -7.63 -4.73 15.30
N PHE A 74 -8.31 -5.86 15.15
CA PHE A 74 -8.25 -6.65 13.92
C PHE A 74 -8.98 -5.92 12.79
N PRO A 75 -8.33 -5.74 11.60
CA PRO A 75 -8.96 -5.09 10.45
C PRO A 75 -10.14 -5.87 9.91
N ASP A 76 -11.22 -5.17 9.55
CA ASP A 76 -12.41 -5.79 8.95
C ASP A 76 -12.17 -6.10 7.47
N ARG A 77 -12.20 -7.37 7.12
CA ARG A 77 -12.02 -7.84 5.74
C ARG A 77 -13.14 -7.37 4.81
N GLU A 78 -14.38 -7.39 5.28
CA GLU A 78 -15.52 -6.99 4.48
C GLU A 78 -15.49 -5.49 4.13
N GLU A 79 -15.02 -4.66 5.07
CA GLU A 79 -14.77 -3.25 4.82
C GLU A 79 -13.70 -3.05 3.73
N LEU A 80 -12.60 -3.78 3.80
CA LEU A 80 -11.54 -3.73 2.79
C LEU A 80 -12.03 -4.17 1.41
N VAL A 81 -12.80 -5.25 1.33
CA VAL A 81 -13.42 -5.72 0.08
C VAL A 81 -14.34 -4.67 -0.51
N ARG A 82 -15.25 -4.14 0.29
CA ARG A 82 -16.23 -3.12 -0.13
C ARG A 82 -15.55 -1.85 -0.65
N ASP A 83 -14.58 -1.34 0.07
CA ASP A 83 -13.96 -0.05 -0.21
C ASP A 83 -12.93 -0.12 -1.35
N SER A 84 -12.27 -1.26 -1.52
CA SER A 84 -11.28 -1.47 -2.59
C SER A 84 -11.89 -1.98 -3.90
N GLY A 85 -13.00 -2.69 -3.84
CA GLY A 85 -13.54 -3.44 -4.97
C GLY A 85 -12.70 -4.68 -5.35
N VAL A 86 -11.75 -5.07 -4.49
CA VAL A 86 -10.87 -6.23 -4.67
C VAL A 86 -11.55 -7.46 -4.07
N GLU A 87 -11.41 -8.61 -4.72
CA GLU A 87 -11.95 -9.85 -4.20
C GLU A 87 -11.30 -10.28 -2.88
N SER A 88 -12.06 -10.98 -2.04
CA SER A 88 -11.63 -11.37 -0.69
C SER A 88 -10.31 -12.15 -0.67
N ASP A 89 -10.05 -12.98 -1.69
CA ASP A 89 -8.81 -13.76 -1.78
C ASP A 89 -7.57 -12.89 -2.01
N ASN A 90 -7.77 -11.68 -2.53
CA ASN A 90 -6.71 -10.70 -2.76
C ASN A 90 -6.58 -9.68 -1.59
N ILE A 91 -7.31 -9.88 -0.50
CA ILE A 91 -7.18 -9.10 0.73
C ILE A 91 -6.28 -9.85 1.72
N HIS A 92 -5.19 -9.21 2.12
CA HIS A 92 -4.20 -9.76 3.03
C HIS A 92 -4.21 -8.99 4.35
N ILE A 93 -4.54 -9.67 5.44
CA ILE A 93 -4.50 -9.13 6.79
C ILE A 93 -3.42 -9.88 7.54
N ARG A 94 -2.38 -9.17 7.98
CA ARG A 94 -1.18 -9.77 8.57
C ARG A 94 -0.79 -9.10 9.87
N LEU A 95 -0.52 -9.92 10.88
CA LEU A 95 0.07 -9.49 12.14
C LEU A 95 1.57 -9.28 11.95
N GLY A 96 2.08 -8.13 12.37
CA GLY A 96 3.51 -7.85 12.34
C GLY A 96 3.84 -6.39 12.09
N ASN A 97 5.13 -6.12 12.02
CA ASN A 97 5.63 -4.79 11.68
C ASN A 97 5.27 -4.47 10.22
N PRO A 98 4.60 -3.34 9.94
CA PRO A 98 4.13 -2.99 8.59
C PRO A 98 5.23 -3.07 7.52
N GLU A 99 6.44 -2.60 7.82
CA GLU A 99 7.55 -2.62 6.85
C GLU A 99 7.93 -4.03 6.40
N ASP A 100 8.05 -4.95 7.35
CA ASP A 100 8.44 -6.32 7.06
C ASP A 100 7.30 -7.08 6.38
N VAL A 101 6.08 -6.89 6.87
CA VAL A 101 4.87 -7.51 6.31
C VAL A 101 4.64 -7.10 4.86
N ILE A 102 4.78 -5.81 4.54
CA ILE A 102 4.61 -5.29 3.17
C ILE A 102 5.67 -5.86 2.24
N VAL A 103 6.93 -5.84 2.66
CA VAL A 103 8.05 -6.39 1.86
C VAL A 103 7.87 -7.87 1.59
N ASP A 104 7.57 -8.64 2.62
CA ASP A 104 7.38 -10.09 2.51
C ASP A 104 6.19 -10.44 1.60
N GLN A 105 5.08 -9.72 1.73
CA GLN A 105 3.90 -9.92 0.88
C GLN A 105 4.17 -9.52 -0.57
N ALA A 106 4.86 -8.39 -0.80
CA ALA A 106 5.23 -7.94 -2.13
C ALA A 106 6.11 -8.97 -2.86
N ARG A 107 7.06 -9.56 -2.16
CA ARG A 107 7.93 -10.61 -2.70
C ARG A 107 7.18 -11.91 -2.94
N SER A 108 6.35 -12.33 -2.01
CA SER A 108 5.54 -13.55 -2.12
C SER A 108 4.60 -13.52 -3.32
N LEU A 109 4.00 -12.38 -3.60
CA LEU A 109 3.10 -12.17 -4.73
C LEU A 109 3.83 -11.80 -6.02
N ASP A 110 5.11 -11.50 -5.96
CA ASP A 110 5.90 -11.01 -7.10
C ASP A 110 5.25 -9.79 -7.77
N VAL A 111 4.90 -8.78 -6.98
CA VAL A 111 4.22 -7.57 -7.47
C VAL A 111 5.16 -6.69 -8.28
N SER A 112 4.59 -5.93 -9.22
CA SER A 112 5.31 -4.94 -10.02
C SER A 112 5.22 -3.52 -9.46
N LEU A 113 4.22 -3.25 -8.62
CA LEU A 113 3.99 -1.95 -8.01
C LEU A 113 3.49 -2.11 -6.56
N VAL A 114 4.10 -1.39 -5.65
CA VAL A 114 3.59 -1.22 -4.28
C VAL A 114 3.09 0.21 -4.12
N VAL A 115 1.86 0.38 -3.62
CA VAL A 115 1.27 1.68 -3.31
C VAL A 115 1.30 1.87 -1.81
N LEU A 116 1.96 2.94 -1.36
CA LEU A 116 2.13 3.30 0.05
C LEU A 116 1.58 4.68 0.32
N GLY A 117 1.00 4.87 1.50
CA GLY A 117 0.65 6.20 1.97
C GLY A 117 1.86 6.94 2.54
N ASN A 118 2.05 8.18 2.11
CA ASN A 118 3.01 9.10 2.71
C ASN A 118 2.27 10.09 3.57
N SER A 119 2.13 9.81 4.85
CA SER A 119 1.52 10.75 5.77
C SER A 119 2.57 11.44 6.63
N THR A 120 3.24 12.44 6.07
CA THR A 120 4.10 13.34 6.85
C THR A 120 3.33 14.08 7.94
N ARG A 121 2.00 14.08 7.85
CA ARG A 121 1.09 14.79 8.76
C ARG A 121 0.24 13.87 9.63
N SER A 122 0.31 12.57 9.46
CA SER A 122 -0.50 11.61 10.21
C SER A 122 0.21 10.26 10.34
N GLY A 123 0.55 9.91 11.50
CA GLY A 123 0.96 8.77 12.27
C GLY A 123 1.35 7.41 11.62
N LEU A 124 0.97 6.99 10.39
CA LEU A 124 1.68 5.94 9.66
C LEU A 124 3.07 6.43 9.29
N ALA A 125 3.18 7.70 8.96
CA ALA A 125 4.47 8.35 8.81
C ALA A 125 5.17 8.59 10.14
N ALA A 126 4.48 8.66 11.28
CA ALA A 126 5.18 8.63 12.57
C ALA A 126 5.75 7.24 12.87
N ALA A 127 5.12 6.19 12.39
CA ALA A 127 5.66 4.82 12.42
C ALA A 127 6.61 4.52 11.24
N LEU A 128 6.44 5.22 10.10
CA LEU A 128 7.25 5.10 8.89
C LEU A 128 8.16 6.31 8.64
N LEU A 129 8.18 7.31 9.56
CA LEU A 129 9.06 8.47 9.48
C LEU A 129 10.48 8.12 9.92
N GLY A 130 11.41 8.46 9.06
CA GLY A 130 12.81 8.19 9.22
C GLY A 130 13.21 6.92 8.49
N ASN A 131 14.05 6.12 9.09
CA ASN A 131 14.67 4.94 8.50
C ASN A 131 13.72 3.86 7.96
N THR A 132 12.41 3.91 8.22
CA THR A 132 11.48 2.82 7.91
C THR A 132 10.97 2.86 6.48
N VAL A 133 10.53 4.03 5.96
CA VAL A 133 10.17 4.17 4.53
C VAL A 133 11.39 3.91 3.67
N GLU A 134 12.54 4.45 4.06
CA GLU A 134 13.81 4.20 3.39
C GLU A 134 14.13 2.70 3.36
N LYS A 135 13.97 2.00 4.48
CA LYS A 135 14.19 0.55 4.56
C LYS A 135 13.21 -0.26 3.71
N VAL A 136 11.93 0.09 3.68
CA VAL A 136 10.95 -0.56 2.79
C VAL A 136 11.33 -0.33 1.34
N LEU A 137 11.63 0.92 0.98
CA LEU A 137 12.00 1.29 -0.38
C LEU A 137 13.32 0.64 -0.82
N ASP A 138 14.29 0.51 0.07
CA ASP A 138 15.56 -0.17 -0.22
C ASP A 138 15.40 -1.69 -0.37
N LYS A 139 14.45 -2.28 0.34
CA LYS A 139 14.17 -3.72 0.30
C LYS A 139 13.28 -4.17 -0.86
N LEU A 140 12.53 -3.25 -1.48
CA LEU A 140 11.65 -3.57 -2.60
C LEU A 140 12.40 -3.45 -3.93
N ASP A 141 12.25 -4.46 -4.78
CA ASP A 141 12.81 -4.50 -6.13
C ASP A 141 11.83 -3.98 -7.19
N CYS A 142 10.58 -3.76 -6.82
CA CYS A 142 9.51 -3.26 -7.69
C CYS A 142 9.34 -1.74 -7.59
N ASP A 143 8.55 -1.19 -8.49
CA ASP A 143 8.16 0.22 -8.45
C ASP A 143 7.33 0.54 -7.21
N VAL A 144 7.44 1.77 -6.73
CA VAL A 144 6.71 2.24 -5.55
C VAL A 144 6.02 3.56 -5.85
N LEU A 145 4.71 3.61 -5.62
CA LEU A 145 3.91 4.83 -5.66
C LEU A 145 3.65 5.30 -4.22
N SER A 146 4.16 6.47 -3.90
CA SER A 146 3.89 7.15 -2.64
C SER A 146 2.72 8.12 -2.81
N MET A 147 1.64 7.91 -2.07
CA MET A 147 0.43 8.76 -2.07
C MET A 147 0.49 9.72 -0.88
N PRO A 148 0.22 11.03 -1.09
CA PRO A 148 0.19 12.03 -0.02
C PRO A 148 -1.05 11.93 0.87
#